data_00ec0442fa7a8f608148840019a200e3
#
_entry.id   00ec0442fa7a8f608148840019a200e3
#
_cell.length_a   1.000
_cell.length_b   1.000
_cell.length_c   1.000
_cell.angle_alpha   90.00
_cell.angle_beta   90.00
_cell.angle_gamma   90.00
#
_symmetry.space_group_name_H-M   'P 1'
#
loop_
_entity.id
_entity.type
_entity.pdbx_description
1 polymer ?
#
loop_
_entity_poly.entity_id
_entity_poly.type
_entity_poly.pdbx_seq_one_letter_code
_entity_poly.pdbx_strand_id
1 'polypeptide(L)'
;TGRHGAGALYECGVTLNFNSLPFDPNGPMITSGMRLGTPAVTTLGMGVEEMKEIAGIIKLVLSGTKPKILDSGKSAGQPSKRLYDLDPGVANEARARTKALLDRFPVYPELDLAFLQKHFA
;
A
#
# COMPACT_ATOMS: atom_id res chain seq x y z
N THR A 1 0.67 -2.74 13.05
CA THR A 1 1.67 -3.74 12.65
C THR A 1 2.10 -3.53 11.20
N GLY A 2 3.26 -4.07 10.82
CA GLY A 2 3.73 -4.06 9.43
C GLY A 2 2.72 -4.71 8.47
N ARG A 3 2.08 -5.79 8.92
CA ARG A 3 1.03 -6.47 8.15
C ARG A 3 -0.19 -5.57 7.86
N HIS A 4 -0.65 -4.78 8.83
CA HIS A 4 -1.73 -3.81 8.60
C HIS A 4 -1.35 -2.77 7.55
N GLY A 5 -0.18 -2.16 7.72
CA GLY A 5 0.30 -1.12 6.81
C GLY A 5 0.48 -1.64 5.38
N ALA A 6 1.12 -2.80 5.22
CA ALA A 6 1.31 -3.41 3.91
C ALA A 6 -0.03 -3.77 3.23
N GLY A 7 -0.98 -4.33 3.98
CA GLY A 7 -2.30 -4.66 3.45
C GLY A 7 -3.08 -3.43 3.00
N ALA A 8 -3.17 -2.40 3.85
CA ALA A 8 -3.87 -1.17 3.54
C ALA A 8 -3.26 -0.41 2.34
N LEU A 9 -1.94 -0.36 2.26
CA LEU A 9 -1.24 0.25 1.13
C LEU A 9 -1.46 -0.54 -0.17
N TYR A 10 -1.45 -1.88 -0.10
CA TYR A 10 -1.75 -2.73 -1.25
C TYR A 10 -3.15 -2.46 -1.81
N GLU A 11 -4.16 -2.30 -0.96
CA GLU A 11 -5.53 -1.92 -1.37
C GLU A 11 -5.60 -0.56 -2.06
N CYS A 12 -4.63 0.32 -1.80
CA CYS A 12 -4.51 1.64 -2.41
C CYS A 12 -3.58 1.69 -3.65
N GLY A 13 -3.10 0.52 -4.13
CA GLY A 13 -2.24 0.42 -5.30
C GLY A 13 -0.75 0.64 -5.02
N VAL A 14 -0.34 0.64 -3.75
CA VAL A 14 1.07 0.78 -3.34
C VAL A 14 1.58 -0.58 -2.85
N THR A 15 2.35 -1.27 -3.69
CA THR A 15 2.90 -2.59 -3.37
C THR A 15 4.19 -2.48 -2.56
N LEU A 16 4.19 -3.09 -1.41
CA LEU A 16 5.35 -3.28 -0.55
C LEU A 16 5.17 -4.55 0.31
N ASN A 17 6.14 -4.93 1.10
CA ASN A 17 5.96 -6.05 2.01
C ASN A 17 6.22 -5.66 3.47
N PHE A 18 5.53 -6.35 4.38
CA PHE A 18 5.84 -6.28 5.81
C PHE A 18 7.11 -7.08 6.11
N ASN A 19 7.91 -6.61 7.06
CA ASN A 19 9.24 -7.13 7.35
C ASN A 19 9.57 -7.01 8.84
N SER A 20 10.28 -8.00 9.38
CA SER A 20 10.75 -7.93 10.75
C SER A 20 11.80 -6.84 10.91
N LEU A 21 11.73 -6.14 12.04
CA LEU A 21 12.76 -5.24 12.50
C LEU A 21 13.76 -5.99 13.40
N PRO A 22 14.97 -5.47 13.62
CA PRO A 22 15.83 -5.99 14.67
C PRO A 22 15.10 -6.02 16.01
N PHE A 23 15.14 -7.17 16.70
CA PHE A 23 14.44 -7.39 17.98
C PHE A 23 12.91 -7.17 17.89
N ASP A 24 12.30 -7.49 16.77
CA ASP A 24 10.87 -7.30 16.55
C ASP A 24 10.04 -8.06 17.61
N PRO A 25 9.16 -7.37 18.35
CA PRO A 25 8.29 -8.02 19.34
C PRO A 25 7.17 -8.87 18.71
N ASN A 26 6.94 -8.73 17.40
CA ASN A 26 5.97 -9.52 16.64
C ASN A 26 6.67 -10.61 15.83
N GLY A 27 6.07 -11.80 15.80
CA GLY A 27 6.57 -12.90 14.98
C GLY A 27 6.51 -12.59 13.45
N PRO A 28 7.17 -13.43 12.64
CA PRO A 28 7.40 -13.16 11.21
C PRO A 28 6.12 -13.04 10.36
N MET A 29 5.00 -13.55 10.85
CA MET A 29 3.69 -13.46 10.17
C MET A 29 2.94 -12.14 10.41
N ILE A 30 3.44 -11.30 11.31
CA ILE A 30 2.81 -10.04 11.72
C ILE A 30 3.76 -8.88 11.46
N THR A 31 4.95 -8.94 12.04
CA THR A 31 6.05 -7.96 12.00
C THR A 31 5.67 -6.54 12.42
N SER A 32 6.65 -5.71 12.67
CA SER A 32 6.46 -4.29 13.01
C SER A 32 6.89 -3.35 11.90
N GLY A 33 7.71 -3.82 10.96
CA GLY A 33 8.28 -3.01 9.88
C GLY A 33 7.64 -3.27 8.52
N MET A 34 7.96 -2.38 7.59
CA MET A 34 7.63 -2.50 6.18
C MET A 34 8.91 -2.27 5.36
N ARG A 35 9.04 -3.00 4.25
CA ARG A 35 10.12 -2.82 3.30
C ARG A 35 9.56 -2.29 1.99
N LEU A 36 10.10 -1.20 1.53
CA LEU A 36 9.78 -0.58 0.24
C LEU A 36 11.07 -0.17 -0.47
N GLY A 37 10.99 -0.02 -1.78
CA GLY A 37 12.10 0.40 -2.60
C GLY A 37 11.64 1.25 -3.78
N THR A 38 12.52 2.07 -4.29
CA THR A 38 12.24 3.04 -5.36
C THR A 38 12.81 2.69 -6.74
N PRO A 39 13.60 1.61 -6.96
CA PRO A 39 14.23 1.37 -8.25
C PRO A 39 13.26 1.34 -9.43
N ALA A 40 12.13 0.65 -9.29
CA ALA A 40 11.14 0.55 -10.37
C ALA A 40 10.55 1.91 -10.76
N VAL A 41 10.10 2.69 -9.79
CA VAL A 41 9.51 4.01 -10.04
C VAL A 41 10.57 5.03 -10.52
N THR A 42 11.81 4.91 -10.06
CA THR A 42 12.93 5.71 -10.56
C THR A 42 13.24 5.39 -12.03
N THR A 43 13.20 4.12 -12.40
CA THR A 43 13.38 3.69 -13.81
C THR A 43 12.28 4.26 -14.71
N LEU A 44 11.05 4.43 -14.19
CA LEU A 44 9.97 5.09 -14.91
C LEU A 44 10.14 6.62 -15.04
N GLY A 45 11.17 7.20 -14.43
CA GLY A 45 11.45 8.63 -14.48
C GLY A 45 10.87 9.45 -13.33
N MET A 46 10.34 8.81 -12.30
CA MET A 46 9.87 9.53 -11.09
C MET A 46 11.05 10.13 -10.34
N GLY A 47 10.97 11.43 -10.06
CA GLY A 47 11.99 12.20 -9.36
C GLY A 47 11.61 12.53 -7.92
N VAL A 48 12.23 13.56 -7.38
CA VAL A 48 12.08 13.97 -5.96
C VAL A 48 10.64 14.35 -5.63
N GLU A 49 9.96 15.06 -6.54
CA GLU A 49 8.58 15.50 -6.28
C GLU A 49 7.60 14.32 -6.23
N GLU A 50 7.78 13.34 -7.11
CA GLU A 50 7.00 12.10 -7.08
C GLU A 50 7.28 11.28 -5.82
N MET A 51 8.52 11.26 -5.33
CA MET A 51 8.85 10.60 -4.06
C MET A 51 8.16 11.28 -2.86
N LYS A 52 8.03 12.62 -2.87
CA LYS A 52 7.24 13.35 -1.87
C LYS A 52 5.76 12.98 -1.94
N GLU A 53 5.22 12.87 -3.15
CA GLU A 53 3.83 12.45 -3.36
C GLU A 53 3.59 11.01 -2.87
N ILE A 54 4.47 10.07 -3.22
CA ILE A 54 4.43 8.68 -2.72
C ILE A 54 4.47 8.65 -1.18
N ALA A 55 5.37 9.40 -0.57
CA ALA A 55 5.44 9.51 0.88
C ALA A 55 4.15 10.08 1.50
N GLY A 56 3.54 11.06 0.83
CA GLY A 56 2.25 11.64 1.20
C GLY A 56 1.11 10.62 1.15
N ILE A 57 1.05 9.81 0.10
CA ILE A 57 0.07 8.72 -0.05
C ILE A 57 0.27 7.68 1.07
N ILE A 58 1.50 7.25 1.32
CA ILE A 58 1.81 6.30 2.39
C ILE A 58 1.36 6.85 3.76
N LYS A 59 1.69 8.09 4.06
CA LYS A 59 1.28 8.75 5.32
C LYS A 59 -0.24 8.82 5.45
N LEU A 60 -0.95 9.18 4.38
CA LEU A 60 -2.42 9.27 4.35
C LEU A 60 -3.03 7.92 4.70
N VAL A 61 -2.65 6.85 3.99
CA VAL A 61 -3.18 5.49 4.19
C VAL A 61 -2.89 4.98 5.60
N LEU A 62 -1.66 5.11 6.08
CA LEU A 62 -1.29 4.64 7.41
C LEU A 62 -2.04 5.39 8.52
N SER A 63 -2.29 6.69 8.34
CA SER A 63 -3.06 7.50 9.30
C SER A 63 -4.54 7.12 9.33
N GLY A 64 -5.09 6.65 8.21
CA GLY A 64 -6.48 6.18 8.11
C GLY A 64 -6.67 4.69 8.42
N THR A 65 -5.60 3.97 8.79
CA THR A 65 -5.65 2.54 9.08
C THR A 65 -5.64 2.29 10.58
N LYS A 66 -6.61 1.51 11.07
CA LYS A 66 -6.71 1.14 12.49
C LYS A 66 -6.82 -0.39 12.65
N PRO A 67 -6.27 -0.96 13.73
CA PRO A 67 -6.51 -2.38 14.03
C PRO A 67 -8.00 -2.63 14.24
N LYS A 68 -8.54 -3.66 13.61
CA LYS A 68 -9.91 -4.10 13.85
C LYS A 68 -10.03 -4.69 15.25
N ILE A 69 -11.10 -4.36 15.97
CA ILE A 69 -11.42 -5.01 17.25
C ILE A 69 -12.05 -6.37 16.97
N LEU A 70 -11.60 -7.39 17.68
CA LEU A 70 -12.09 -8.76 17.50
C LEU A 70 -13.42 -8.95 18.24
N ASP A 71 -14.43 -9.45 17.52
CA ASP A 71 -15.78 -9.62 18.03
C ASP A 71 -15.97 -10.97 18.76
N SER A 72 -15.06 -11.93 18.53
CA SER A 72 -15.20 -13.30 19.03
C SER A 72 -13.86 -13.98 19.31
N GLY A 73 -13.92 -15.13 20.02
CA GLY A 73 -12.76 -15.95 20.36
C GLY A 73 -12.09 -15.52 21.67
N LYS A 74 -10.94 -16.15 22.00
CA LYS A 74 -10.18 -15.89 23.23
C LYS A 74 -9.65 -14.47 23.37
N SER A 75 -9.61 -13.72 22.29
CA SER A 75 -9.12 -12.32 22.23
C SER A 75 -10.23 -11.31 21.90
N ALA A 76 -11.51 -11.67 22.14
CA ALA A 76 -12.62 -10.75 21.93
C ALA A 76 -12.40 -9.44 22.70
N GLY A 77 -12.73 -8.30 22.09
CA GLY A 77 -12.49 -6.96 22.65
C GLY A 77 -11.07 -6.44 22.51
N GLN A 78 -10.12 -7.26 22.00
CA GLN A 78 -8.74 -6.84 21.78
C GLN A 78 -8.49 -6.40 20.31
N PRO A 79 -7.56 -5.47 20.07
CA PRO A 79 -7.18 -5.10 18.73
C PRO A 79 -6.48 -6.26 18.01
N SER A 80 -6.94 -6.58 16.80
CA SER A 80 -6.32 -7.59 15.97
C SER A 80 -4.91 -7.18 15.55
N LYS A 81 -3.97 -8.12 15.54
CA LYS A 81 -2.66 -7.92 14.94
C LYS A 81 -2.64 -8.17 13.42
N ARG A 82 -3.73 -8.72 12.86
CA ARG A 82 -3.84 -9.12 11.45
C ARG A 82 -4.90 -8.35 10.67
N LEU A 83 -6.05 -8.11 11.29
CA LEU A 83 -7.18 -7.46 10.67
C LEU A 83 -7.14 -5.96 10.98
N TYR A 84 -7.52 -5.16 10.02
CA TYR A 84 -7.56 -3.71 10.11
C TYR A 84 -8.83 -3.18 9.45
N ASP A 85 -9.18 -1.97 9.81
CA ASP A 85 -10.18 -1.17 9.12
C ASP A 85 -9.45 0.02 8.48
N LEU A 86 -9.67 0.24 7.20
CA LEU A 86 -9.19 1.38 6.44
C LEU A 86 -10.36 2.32 6.18
N ASP A 87 -10.20 3.59 6.51
CA ASP A 87 -11.21 4.61 6.23
C ASP A 87 -11.52 4.66 4.71
N PRO A 88 -12.79 4.51 4.30
CA PRO A 88 -13.16 4.48 2.88
C PRO A 88 -12.83 5.77 2.13
N GLY A 89 -12.95 6.94 2.79
CA GLY A 89 -12.59 8.22 2.21
C GLY A 89 -11.09 8.30 1.93
N VAL A 90 -10.28 7.89 2.91
CA VAL A 90 -8.82 7.78 2.76
C VAL A 90 -8.44 6.81 1.64
N ALA A 91 -9.08 5.63 1.58
CA ALA A 91 -8.81 4.64 0.54
C ALA A 91 -9.11 5.18 -0.85
N ASN A 92 -10.23 5.87 -1.03
CA ASN A 92 -10.61 6.45 -2.32
C ASN A 92 -9.66 7.58 -2.73
N GLU A 93 -9.29 8.47 -1.82
CA GLU A 93 -8.32 9.54 -2.09
C GLU A 93 -6.95 8.94 -2.47
N ALA A 94 -6.46 7.98 -1.70
CA ALA A 94 -5.17 7.36 -1.95
C ALA A 94 -5.13 6.64 -3.31
N ARG A 95 -6.18 5.89 -3.68
CA ARG A 95 -6.29 5.24 -4.99
C ARG A 95 -6.31 6.25 -6.13
N ALA A 96 -7.04 7.35 -5.99
CA ALA A 96 -7.10 8.40 -7.00
C ALA A 96 -5.72 9.04 -7.21
N ARG A 97 -5.00 9.34 -6.12
CA ARG A 97 -3.64 9.92 -6.16
C ARG A 97 -2.64 8.93 -6.76
N THR A 98 -2.69 7.66 -6.35
CA THR A 98 -1.83 6.60 -6.92
C THR A 98 -2.07 6.47 -8.42
N LYS A 99 -3.34 6.41 -8.84
CA LYS A 99 -3.68 6.34 -10.26
C LYS A 99 -3.19 7.56 -11.04
N ALA A 100 -3.44 8.76 -10.55
CA ALA A 100 -3.00 10.00 -11.20
C ALA A 100 -1.47 10.07 -11.36
N LEU A 101 -0.73 9.54 -10.38
CA LEU A 101 0.73 9.44 -10.46
C LEU A 101 1.16 8.43 -11.54
N LEU A 102 0.58 7.22 -11.54
CA LEU A 102 0.91 6.16 -12.50
C LEU A 102 0.51 6.53 -13.94
N ASP A 103 -0.59 7.24 -14.15
CA ASP A 103 -1.01 7.71 -15.47
C ASP A 103 0.02 8.66 -16.12
N ARG A 104 0.83 9.36 -15.32
CA ARG A 104 1.93 10.23 -15.79
C ARG A 104 3.20 9.44 -16.13
N PHE A 105 3.38 8.25 -15.59
CA PHE A 105 4.58 7.43 -15.72
C PHE A 105 4.23 5.98 -16.11
N PRO A 106 3.70 5.76 -17.33
CA PRO A 106 3.30 4.43 -17.77
C PRO A 106 4.51 3.50 -17.92
N VAL A 107 4.33 2.21 -17.56
CA VAL A 107 5.41 1.22 -17.58
C VAL A 107 5.90 0.93 -19.01
N TYR A 108 4.97 0.90 -19.96
CA TYR A 108 5.24 0.62 -21.37
C TYR A 108 4.50 1.65 -22.24
N PRO A 109 5.04 2.87 -22.37
CA PRO A 109 4.35 3.94 -23.10
C PRO A 109 4.18 3.65 -24.60
N GLU A 110 4.97 2.73 -25.15
CA GLU A 110 4.90 2.26 -26.54
C GLU A 110 3.78 1.24 -26.82
N LEU A 111 3.15 0.70 -25.78
CA LEU A 111 2.06 -0.27 -25.95
C LEU A 111 0.72 0.43 -26.20
N ASP A 112 0.08 0.08 -27.30
CA ASP A 112 -1.31 0.46 -27.55
C ASP A 112 -2.25 -0.43 -26.73
N LEU A 113 -2.59 0.05 -25.52
CA LEU A 113 -3.47 -0.69 -24.61
C LEU A 113 -4.89 -0.86 -25.18
N ALA A 114 -5.38 0.09 -25.98
CA ALA A 114 -6.69 0.00 -26.61
C ALA A 114 -6.71 -1.13 -27.65
N PHE A 115 -5.64 -1.24 -28.44
CA PHE A 115 -5.47 -2.35 -29.38
C PHE A 115 -5.43 -3.69 -28.65
N LEU A 116 -4.64 -3.79 -27.58
CA LEU A 116 -4.48 -5.04 -26.82
C LEU A 116 -5.80 -5.47 -26.17
N GLN A 117 -6.53 -4.56 -25.54
CA GLN A 117 -7.84 -4.86 -24.94
C GLN A 117 -8.86 -5.34 -25.98
N LYS A 118 -8.86 -4.73 -27.18
CA LYS A 118 -9.78 -5.10 -28.25
C LYS A 118 -9.54 -6.50 -28.81
N HIS A 119 -8.27 -6.99 -28.82
CA HIS A 119 -7.89 -8.19 -29.53
C HIS A 119 -7.53 -9.38 -28.63
N PHE A 120 -7.30 -9.14 -27.33
CA PHE A 120 -6.79 -10.14 -26.39
C PHE A 120 -7.53 -10.18 -25.03
N ALA A 121 -8.54 -9.36 -24.82
CA ALA A 121 -9.36 -9.36 -23.61
C ALA A 121 -10.71 -10.09 -23.81
#